data_c3a654a774df5c6c9a4ba1a70f3c2381
#
_entry.id   c3a654a774df5c6c9a4ba1a70f3c2381
#
_cell.length_a   1.000
_cell.length_b   1.000
_cell.length_c   1.000
_cell.angle_alpha   90.00
_cell.angle_beta   90.00
_cell.angle_gamma   90.00
#
_symmetry.space_group_name_H-M   'P 1'
#
loop_
_entity.id
_entity.type
_entity.pdbx_description
1 polymer ?
#
loop_
_entity_poly.entity_id
_entity_poly.type
_entity_poly.pdbx_seq_one_letter_code
_entity_poly.pdbx_strand_id
1 'polypeptide(L)'
;MVRYALTGTPGTGKTTISKLLDQNIIVLSDYYKDFSEGKSESGEWIIDIDKIKKNITITDDSILEGHFAHEFDNIDKIIVLRCDPDILVERLKKREYTREKVRENLEAEAIGTIYSESLELLGPKDVVQLDTSSNKATESAQILKDYINGNIKLEEQIDYSERILDWY
;
A
#
# COMPACT_ATOMS: atom_id res chain seq x y z
N MET A 1 -6.10 -4.95 -20.89
CA MET A 1 -4.84 -4.89 -20.14
C MET A 1 -5.06 -4.06 -18.89
N VAL A 2 -4.54 -4.50 -17.77
CA VAL A 2 -4.95 -4.02 -16.44
C VAL A 2 -3.84 -3.20 -15.81
N ARG A 3 -4.21 -2.04 -15.27
CA ARG A 3 -3.32 -1.16 -14.51
C ARG A 3 -3.65 -1.33 -13.03
N TYR A 4 -2.65 -1.71 -12.26
CA TYR A 4 -2.82 -2.00 -10.84
C TYR A 4 -2.23 -0.89 -9.97
N ALA A 5 -2.89 -0.61 -8.85
CA ALA A 5 -2.26 0.05 -7.71
C ALA A 5 -1.95 -0.99 -6.65
N LEU A 6 -0.71 -1.03 -6.18
CA LEU A 6 -0.28 -1.79 -5.02
C LEU A 6 -0.08 -0.79 -3.88
N THR A 7 -1.03 -0.77 -2.96
CA THR A 7 -1.10 0.22 -1.89
C THR A 7 -1.15 -0.44 -0.52
N GLY A 8 -1.15 0.34 0.52
CA GLY A 8 -1.16 -0.12 1.90
C GLY A 8 -0.42 0.86 2.79
N THR A 9 -0.67 0.77 4.08
CA THR A 9 0.03 1.55 5.10
C THR A 9 1.55 1.38 4.97
N PRO A 10 2.38 2.39 5.23
CA PRO A 10 3.84 2.22 5.28
C PRO A 10 4.24 1.04 6.15
N GLY A 11 5.18 0.22 5.67
CA GLY A 11 5.66 -0.97 6.39
C GLY A 11 4.95 -2.28 6.07
N THR A 12 3.93 -2.27 5.20
CA THR A 12 3.20 -3.49 4.83
C THR A 12 3.92 -4.38 3.81
N GLY A 13 5.03 -3.91 3.24
CA GLY A 13 5.87 -4.73 2.36
C GLY A 13 5.76 -4.43 0.86
N LYS A 14 5.16 -3.33 0.48
CA LYS A 14 4.93 -2.95 -0.93
C LYS A 14 6.19 -2.99 -1.79
N THR A 15 7.24 -2.30 -1.38
CA THR A 15 8.48 -2.20 -2.16
C THR A 15 9.18 -3.54 -2.30
N THR A 16 9.26 -4.30 -1.21
CA THR A 16 9.92 -5.61 -1.20
C THR A 16 9.18 -6.61 -2.09
N ILE A 17 7.85 -6.63 -2.00
CA ILE A 17 7.01 -7.54 -2.78
C ILE A 17 6.99 -7.14 -4.26
N SER A 18 6.86 -5.85 -4.57
CA SER A 18 6.77 -5.38 -5.95
C SER A 18 7.99 -5.73 -6.78
N LYS A 19 9.18 -5.71 -6.18
CA LYS A 19 10.43 -6.10 -6.84
C LYS A 19 10.47 -7.55 -7.29
N LEU A 20 9.60 -8.39 -6.74
CA LEU A 20 9.51 -9.82 -7.06
C LEU A 20 8.43 -10.12 -8.10
N LEU A 21 7.66 -9.11 -8.53
CA LEU A 21 6.63 -9.24 -9.54
C LEU A 21 7.20 -9.07 -10.96
N ASP A 22 6.47 -9.58 -11.95
CA ASP A 22 6.94 -9.60 -13.34
C ASP A 22 6.53 -8.36 -14.14
N GLN A 23 5.61 -7.56 -13.61
CA GLN A 23 5.09 -6.37 -14.27
C GLN A 23 6.08 -5.20 -14.24
N ASN A 24 5.82 -4.18 -15.04
CA ASN A 24 6.52 -2.92 -14.94
C ASN A 24 6.11 -2.18 -13.66
N ILE A 25 7.03 -1.99 -12.76
CA ILE A 25 6.76 -1.36 -11.46
C ILE A 25 7.12 0.12 -11.51
N ILE A 26 6.15 0.96 -11.17
CA ILE A 26 6.35 2.40 -11.01
C ILE A 26 6.31 2.69 -9.50
N VAL A 27 7.46 3.03 -8.94
CA VAL A 27 7.61 3.26 -7.49
C VAL A 27 7.35 4.74 -7.21
N LEU A 28 6.26 5.07 -6.53
CA LEU A 28 5.89 6.45 -6.23
C LEU A 28 6.94 7.18 -5.40
N SER A 29 7.57 6.51 -4.46
CA SER A 29 8.58 7.13 -3.61
C SER A 29 9.80 7.64 -4.38
N ASP A 30 10.06 7.12 -5.59
CA ASP A 30 11.13 7.64 -6.45
C ASP A 30 10.87 9.08 -6.92
N TYR A 31 9.60 9.51 -6.89
CA TYR A 31 9.19 10.86 -7.30
C TYR A 31 9.04 11.84 -6.13
N TYR A 32 9.10 11.37 -4.89
CA TYR A 32 8.83 12.20 -3.71
C TYR A 32 9.82 13.35 -3.57
N LYS A 33 11.09 13.09 -3.80
CA LYS A 33 12.14 14.11 -3.69
C LYS A 33 11.92 15.28 -4.65
N ASP A 34 11.52 14.99 -5.87
CA ASP A 34 11.36 15.98 -6.93
C ASP A 34 10.04 16.77 -6.83
N PHE A 35 9.00 16.16 -6.21
CA PHE A 35 7.66 16.73 -6.12
C PHE A 35 7.20 16.97 -4.67
N SER A 36 8.15 17.13 -3.75
CA SER A 36 7.86 17.41 -2.36
C SER A 36 8.39 18.79 -1.95
N GLU A 37 7.84 19.30 -0.85
CA GLU A 37 8.33 20.50 -0.16
C GLU A 37 9.36 20.15 0.94
N GLY A 38 9.84 18.90 0.98
CA GLY A 38 10.73 18.37 2.00
C GLY A 38 10.02 17.40 2.93
N LYS A 39 10.64 17.12 4.08
CA LYS A 39 10.06 16.24 5.10
C LYS A 39 9.43 17.04 6.22
N SER A 40 8.32 16.52 6.78
CA SER A 40 7.70 17.06 7.99
C SER A 40 8.56 16.73 9.23
N GLU A 41 8.22 17.33 10.37
CA GLU A 41 8.86 17.02 11.66
C GLU A 41 8.70 15.54 12.05
N SER A 42 7.65 14.88 11.58
CA SER A 42 7.40 13.45 11.84
C SER A 42 8.19 12.50 10.94
N GLY A 43 9.01 13.02 9.99
CA GLY A 43 9.85 12.22 9.10
C GLY A 43 9.20 11.82 7.79
N GLU A 44 8.01 12.29 7.50
CA GLU A 44 7.31 12.04 6.23
C GLU A 44 7.64 13.07 5.16
N TRP A 45 7.60 12.64 3.91
CA TRP A 45 7.61 13.55 2.78
C TRP A 45 6.29 14.33 2.70
N ILE A 46 6.40 15.66 2.56
CA ILE A 46 5.26 16.54 2.23
C ILE A 46 5.14 16.57 0.72
N ILE A 47 4.22 15.77 0.17
CA ILE A 47 4.10 15.55 -1.27
C ILE A 47 2.91 16.27 -1.87
N ASP A 48 3.11 16.76 -3.10
CA ASP A 48 2.03 17.25 -3.95
C ASP A 48 1.64 16.13 -4.93
N ILE A 49 0.61 15.37 -4.57
CA ILE A 49 0.11 14.24 -5.37
C ILE A 49 -0.31 14.69 -6.77
N ASP A 50 -0.94 15.85 -6.88
CA ASP A 50 -1.41 16.37 -8.17
C ASP A 50 -0.27 16.62 -9.14
N LYS A 51 0.87 17.12 -8.64
CA LYS A 51 2.08 17.28 -9.46
C LYS A 51 2.64 15.93 -9.91
N ILE A 52 2.65 14.94 -9.03
CA ILE A 52 3.11 13.59 -9.39
C ILE A 52 2.18 13.00 -10.45
N LYS A 53 0.87 13.10 -10.29
CA LYS A 53 -0.12 12.63 -11.27
C LYS A 53 0.11 13.20 -12.67
N LYS A 54 0.49 14.46 -12.76
CA LYS A 54 0.76 15.13 -14.04
C LYS A 54 2.06 14.67 -14.70
N ASN A 55 2.99 14.11 -13.94
CA ASN A 55 4.33 13.76 -14.41
C ASN A 55 4.57 12.25 -14.54
N ILE A 56 3.61 11.42 -14.16
CA ILE A 56 3.69 9.97 -14.28
C ILE A 56 2.70 9.50 -15.34
N THR A 57 3.18 8.65 -16.26
CA THR A 57 2.33 7.92 -17.19
C THR A 57 2.24 6.46 -16.74
N ILE A 58 1.02 6.01 -16.44
CA ILE A 58 0.76 4.63 -16.07
C ILE A 58 0.38 3.88 -17.34
N THR A 59 1.26 3.00 -17.78
CA THR A 59 1.04 2.18 -18.98
C THR A 59 0.29 0.89 -18.63
N ASP A 60 -0.25 0.25 -19.66
CA ASP A 60 -0.91 -1.05 -19.49
C ASP A 60 0.05 -2.08 -18.91
N ASP A 61 -0.47 -2.99 -18.08
CA ASP A 61 0.28 -4.00 -17.34
C ASP A 61 1.33 -3.45 -16.36
N SER A 62 1.19 -2.19 -15.97
CA SER A 62 2.01 -1.59 -14.92
C SER A 62 1.38 -1.76 -13.54
N ILE A 63 2.24 -1.75 -12.54
CA ILE A 63 1.85 -1.66 -11.13
C ILE A 63 2.42 -0.37 -10.57
N LEU A 64 1.55 0.52 -10.15
CA LEU A 64 1.92 1.72 -9.41
C LEU A 64 2.00 1.35 -7.92
N GLU A 65 3.18 1.47 -7.32
CA GLU A 65 3.44 1.07 -5.93
C GLU A 65 3.64 2.29 -5.04
N GLY A 66 2.91 2.34 -3.95
CA GLY A 66 3.03 3.36 -2.93
C GLY A 66 1.78 3.48 -2.06
N HIS A 67 1.91 4.10 -0.88
CA HIS A 67 0.78 4.23 0.05
C HIS A 67 -0.31 5.21 -0.44
N PHE A 68 -0.03 5.98 -1.50
CA PHE A 68 -1.01 6.83 -2.19
C PHE A 68 -1.41 6.29 -3.57
N ALA A 69 -0.95 5.11 -3.95
CA ALA A 69 -1.16 4.59 -5.31
C ALA A 69 -2.64 4.45 -5.68
N HIS A 70 -3.51 4.15 -4.71
CA HIS A 70 -4.95 4.02 -4.92
C HIS A 70 -5.65 5.34 -5.26
N GLU A 71 -5.01 6.48 -5.00
CA GLU A 71 -5.57 7.81 -5.29
C GLU A 71 -5.32 8.27 -6.73
N PHE A 72 -4.58 7.49 -7.52
CA PHE A 72 -4.25 7.85 -8.90
C PHE A 72 -5.38 7.49 -9.85
N ASP A 73 -5.57 8.33 -10.88
CA ASP A 73 -6.53 8.08 -11.95
C ASP A 73 -6.03 6.97 -12.88
N ASN A 74 -6.92 6.39 -13.66
CA ASN A 74 -6.60 5.33 -14.62
C ASN A 74 -6.07 4.03 -14.01
N ILE A 75 -6.40 3.76 -12.76
CA ILE A 75 -6.17 2.47 -12.10
C ILE A 75 -7.40 1.60 -12.30
N ASP A 76 -7.19 0.37 -12.76
CA ASP A 76 -8.28 -0.58 -13.03
C ASP A 76 -8.57 -1.49 -11.83
N LYS A 77 -7.53 -1.84 -11.07
CA LYS A 77 -7.64 -2.69 -9.87
C LYS A 77 -6.69 -2.22 -8.77
N ILE A 78 -7.15 -2.35 -7.54
CA ILE A 78 -6.36 -1.98 -6.35
C ILE A 78 -6.09 -3.23 -5.51
N ILE A 79 -4.82 -3.43 -5.19
CA ILE A 79 -4.36 -4.45 -4.25
C ILE A 79 -3.90 -3.72 -2.99
N VAL A 80 -4.57 -3.98 -1.86
CA VAL A 80 -4.24 -3.38 -0.57
C VAL A 80 -3.48 -4.41 0.27
N LEU A 81 -2.21 -4.15 0.55
CA LEU A 81 -1.45 -4.96 1.49
C LEU A 81 -1.83 -4.58 2.91
N ARG A 82 -2.09 -5.58 3.72
CA ARG A 82 -2.48 -5.43 5.12
C ARG A 82 -1.44 -6.09 6.03
N CYS A 83 -1.36 -5.60 7.25
CA CYS A 83 -0.47 -6.17 8.25
C CYS A 83 -1.08 -6.01 9.64
N ASP A 84 -0.99 -7.05 10.46
CA ASP A 84 -1.37 -6.98 11.86
C ASP A 84 -0.58 -5.83 12.52
N PRO A 85 -1.25 -4.88 13.19
CA PRO A 85 -0.57 -3.77 13.86
C PRO A 85 0.52 -4.20 14.85
N ASP A 86 0.37 -5.35 15.51
CA ASP A 86 1.39 -5.88 16.43
C ASP A 86 2.69 -6.25 15.70
N ILE A 87 2.60 -6.62 14.44
CA ILE A 87 3.76 -6.89 13.58
C ILE A 87 4.22 -5.61 12.89
N LEU A 88 3.29 -4.78 12.46
CA LEU A 88 3.58 -3.52 11.77
C LEU A 88 4.42 -2.57 12.64
N VAL A 89 4.15 -2.51 13.93
CA VAL A 89 4.93 -1.66 14.87
C VAL A 89 6.43 -1.98 14.81
N GLU A 90 6.79 -3.25 14.74
CA GLU A 90 8.20 -3.66 14.65
C GLU A 90 8.83 -3.26 13.31
N ARG A 91 8.07 -3.35 12.23
CA ARG A 91 8.51 -2.90 10.90
C ARG A 91 8.71 -1.39 10.84
N LEU A 92 7.82 -0.63 11.47
CA LEU A 92 7.88 0.84 11.49
C LEU A 92 9.00 1.40 12.38
N LYS A 93 9.41 0.66 13.42
CA LYS A 93 10.55 1.06 14.26
C LYS A 93 11.86 1.20 13.49
N LYS A 94 11.98 0.55 12.34
CA LYS A 94 13.15 0.64 11.47
C LYS A 94 13.16 1.92 10.62
N ARG A 95 12.09 2.71 10.64
CA ARG A 95 11.96 3.96 9.91
C ARG A 95 12.21 5.16 10.83
N GLU A 96 12.62 6.27 10.24
CA GLU A 96 12.89 7.52 10.95
C GLU A 96 11.60 8.32 11.20
N TYR A 97 10.58 7.66 11.76
CA TYR A 97 9.33 8.31 12.12
C TYR A 97 9.28 8.65 13.60
N THR A 98 8.59 9.75 13.94
CA THR A 98 8.24 10.06 15.33
C THR A 98 7.30 8.99 15.90
N ARG A 99 7.22 8.91 17.23
CA ARG A 99 6.27 8.01 17.89
C ARG A 99 4.83 8.30 17.51
N GLU A 100 4.49 9.57 17.35
CA GLU A 100 3.16 10.00 16.92
C GLU A 100 2.84 9.49 15.51
N LYS A 101 3.80 9.56 14.59
CA LYS A 101 3.62 9.07 13.23
C LYS A 101 3.49 7.55 13.16
N VAL A 102 4.25 6.83 13.95
CA VAL A 102 4.09 5.38 14.08
C VAL A 102 2.68 5.05 14.56
N ARG A 103 2.20 5.74 15.59
CA ARG A 103 0.85 5.53 16.12
C ARG A 103 -0.24 5.83 15.10
N GLU A 104 -0.14 6.93 14.37
CA GLU A 104 -1.09 7.25 13.30
C GLU A 104 -1.17 6.13 12.25
N ASN A 105 -0.03 5.61 11.84
CA ASN A 105 0.02 4.51 10.89
C ASN A 105 -0.60 3.23 11.44
N LEU A 106 -0.35 2.90 12.71
CA LEU A 106 -0.93 1.73 13.36
C LEU A 106 -2.45 1.85 13.49
N GLU A 107 -2.94 3.01 13.86
CA GLU A 107 -4.37 3.27 13.96
C GLU A 107 -5.05 3.18 12.60
N ALA A 108 -4.45 3.79 11.57
CA ALA A 108 -4.97 3.73 10.21
C ALA A 108 -5.02 2.28 9.69
N GLU A 109 -4.00 1.48 9.99
CA GLU A 109 -3.98 0.07 9.59
C GLU A 109 -5.03 -0.74 10.35
N ALA A 110 -5.18 -0.51 11.65
CA ALA A 110 -6.16 -1.22 12.45
C ALA A 110 -7.60 -1.02 11.94
N ILE A 111 -7.96 0.20 11.59
CA ILE A 111 -9.31 0.51 11.06
C ILE A 111 -9.45 0.30 9.55
N GLY A 112 -8.36 0.00 8.84
CA GLY A 112 -8.39 -0.27 7.41
C GLY A 112 -8.66 0.95 6.54
N THR A 113 -8.06 2.08 6.86
CA THR A 113 -8.31 3.36 6.17
C THR A 113 -8.09 3.27 4.67
N ILE A 114 -6.95 2.75 4.22
CA ILE A 114 -6.63 2.65 2.79
C ILE A 114 -7.59 1.70 2.07
N TYR A 115 -7.97 0.61 2.69
CA TYR A 115 -8.96 -0.30 2.12
C TYR A 115 -10.32 0.38 1.94
N SER A 116 -10.78 1.12 2.95
CA SER A 116 -12.04 1.87 2.88
C SER A 116 -12.00 2.93 1.78
N GLU A 117 -10.91 3.69 1.69
CA GLU A 117 -10.71 4.67 0.61
C GLU A 117 -10.73 4.02 -0.77
N SER A 118 -10.06 2.87 -0.90
CA SER A 118 -10.01 2.12 -2.15
C SER A 118 -11.38 1.63 -2.60
N LEU A 119 -12.20 1.15 -1.66
CA LEU A 119 -13.58 0.73 -1.94
C LEU A 119 -14.45 1.88 -2.44
N GLU A 120 -14.27 3.07 -1.89
CA GLU A 120 -14.98 4.27 -2.35
C GLU A 120 -14.60 4.66 -3.79
N LEU A 121 -13.35 4.41 -4.16
CA LEU A 121 -12.84 4.77 -5.50
C LEU A 121 -13.26 3.78 -6.59
N LEU A 122 -13.11 2.47 -6.36
CA LEU A 122 -13.35 1.45 -7.39
C LEU A 122 -14.45 0.44 -7.05
N GLY A 123 -14.87 0.36 -5.81
CA GLY A 123 -15.85 -0.63 -5.37
C GLY A 123 -15.26 -2.04 -5.12
N PRO A 124 -16.04 -2.93 -4.51
CA PRO A 124 -15.53 -4.21 -3.99
C PRO A 124 -15.10 -5.22 -5.05
N LYS A 125 -15.57 -5.07 -6.28
CA LYS A 125 -15.21 -5.98 -7.37
C LYS A 125 -13.75 -5.83 -7.81
N ASP A 126 -13.23 -4.62 -7.74
CA ASP A 126 -11.90 -4.26 -8.26
C ASP A 126 -10.90 -3.93 -7.17
N VAL A 127 -11.23 -4.22 -5.93
CA VAL A 127 -10.35 -4.01 -4.76
C VAL A 127 -10.19 -5.32 -3.99
N VAL A 128 -8.94 -5.73 -3.81
CA VAL A 128 -8.60 -6.95 -3.05
C VAL A 128 -7.61 -6.63 -1.95
N GLN A 129 -7.55 -7.47 -0.94
CA GLN A 129 -6.62 -7.37 0.18
C GLN A 129 -5.71 -8.60 0.25
N LEU A 130 -4.49 -8.41 0.71
CA LEU A 130 -3.57 -9.48 1.04
C LEU A 130 -2.88 -9.17 2.36
N ASP A 131 -2.99 -10.09 3.33
CA ASP A 131 -2.31 -9.99 4.62
C ASP A 131 -0.86 -10.44 4.48
N THR A 132 0.08 -9.57 4.84
CA THR A 132 1.52 -9.83 4.77
C THR A 132 2.15 -10.09 6.15
N SER A 133 1.34 -10.27 7.19
CA SER A 133 1.81 -10.39 8.57
C SER A 133 2.72 -11.59 8.79
N SER A 134 2.36 -12.74 8.24
CA SER A 134 3.00 -14.03 8.50
C SER A 134 3.73 -14.61 7.30
N ASN A 135 3.55 -14.04 6.12
CA ASN A 135 4.15 -14.54 4.89
C ASN A 135 5.52 -13.91 4.64
N LYS A 136 6.43 -14.68 4.09
CA LYS A 136 7.65 -14.13 3.49
C LYS A 136 7.27 -13.32 2.24
N ALA A 137 8.10 -12.35 1.88
CA ALA A 137 7.86 -11.53 0.69
C ALA A 137 7.72 -12.40 -0.59
N THR A 138 8.51 -13.48 -0.70
CA THR A 138 8.43 -14.43 -1.82
C THR A 138 7.08 -15.14 -1.89
N GLU A 139 6.52 -15.51 -0.75
CA GLU A 139 5.21 -16.15 -0.68
C GLU A 139 4.09 -15.18 -1.08
N SER A 140 4.13 -13.96 -0.55
CA SER A 140 3.16 -12.91 -0.90
C SER A 140 3.26 -12.54 -2.38
N ALA A 141 4.47 -12.43 -2.93
CA ALA A 141 4.67 -12.16 -4.35
C ALA A 141 4.08 -13.29 -5.22
N GLN A 142 4.26 -14.54 -4.83
CA GLN A 142 3.68 -15.67 -5.58
C GLN A 142 2.15 -15.64 -5.57
N ILE A 143 1.55 -15.32 -4.44
CA ILE A 143 0.08 -15.16 -4.34
C ILE A 143 -0.39 -14.04 -5.28
N LEU A 144 0.30 -12.91 -5.31
CA LEU A 144 -0.06 -11.80 -6.20
C LEU A 144 0.14 -12.16 -7.68
N LYS A 145 1.21 -12.88 -8.03
CA LYS A 145 1.39 -13.39 -9.40
C LYS A 145 0.23 -14.27 -9.82
N ASP A 146 -0.18 -15.19 -8.96
CA ASP A 146 -1.28 -16.10 -9.25
C ASP A 146 -2.62 -15.33 -9.39
N TYR A 147 -2.82 -14.32 -8.56
CA TYR A 147 -3.99 -13.45 -8.67
C TYR A 147 -3.99 -12.63 -9.98
N ILE A 148 -2.88 -12.00 -10.31
CA ILE A 148 -2.74 -11.18 -11.52
C ILE A 148 -2.94 -12.05 -12.78
N ASN A 149 -2.45 -13.28 -12.76
CA ASN A 149 -2.60 -14.23 -13.86
C ASN A 149 -3.98 -14.91 -13.92
N GLY A 150 -4.87 -14.58 -12.99
CA GLY A 150 -6.23 -15.12 -12.97
C GLY A 150 -6.35 -16.55 -12.43
N ASN A 151 -5.29 -17.08 -11.83
CA ASN A 151 -5.26 -18.46 -11.33
C ASN A 151 -5.95 -18.62 -9.97
N ILE A 152 -6.01 -17.57 -9.18
CA ILE A 152 -6.69 -17.54 -7.88
C ILE A 152 -7.50 -16.26 -7.73
N LYS A 153 -8.44 -16.28 -6.78
CA LYS A 153 -9.14 -15.10 -6.30
C LYS A 153 -8.60 -14.72 -4.93
N LEU A 154 -8.59 -13.44 -4.62
CA LEU A 154 -8.29 -12.93 -3.28
C LEU A 154 -9.61 -12.46 -2.66
N GLU A 155 -10.06 -13.16 -1.64
CA GLU A 155 -11.34 -12.90 -0.96
C GLU A 155 -11.15 -12.71 0.54
N GLU A 156 -9.93 -12.35 0.99
CA GLU A 156 -9.63 -12.17 2.40
C GLU A 156 -10.47 -11.04 3.01
N GLN A 157 -11.07 -11.33 4.15
CA GLN A 157 -11.73 -10.33 5.00
C GLN A 157 -10.81 -10.06 6.18
N ILE A 158 -10.24 -8.85 6.22
CA ILE A 158 -9.21 -8.49 7.20
C ILE A 158 -9.75 -7.38 8.09
N ASP A 159 -9.80 -7.64 9.40
CA ASP A 159 -10.23 -6.68 10.41
C ASP A 159 -9.29 -6.74 11.61
N TYR A 160 -8.55 -5.66 11.80
CA TYR A 160 -7.65 -5.49 12.94
C TYR A 160 -8.14 -4.43 13.93
N SER A 161 -9.39 -3.99 13.82
CA SER A 161 -9.94 -2.91 14.63
C SER A 161 -9.88 -3.19 16.13
N GLU A 162 -9.95 -4.45 16.54
CA GLU A 162 -9.84 -4.84 17.96
C GLU A 162 -8.47 -4.52 18.56
N ARG A 163 -7.41 -4.39 17.75
CA ARG A 163 -6.08 -4.04 18.24
C ARG A 163 -6.04 -2.70 18.93
N ILE A 164 -6.91 -1.77 18.53
CA ILE A 164 -6.99 -0.44 19.14
C ILE A 164 -7.38 -0.53 20.63
N LEU A 165 -8.20 -1.50 20.97
CA LEU A 165 -8.66 -1.69 22.37
C LEU A 165 -7.52 -2.01 23.33
N ASP A 166 -6.45 -2.63 22.83
CA ASP A 166 -5.28 -2.99 23.63
C ASP A 166 -4.35 -1.80 23.91
N TRP A 167 -4.58 -0.65 23.25
CA TRP A 167 -3.71 0.53 23.33
C TRP A 167 -4.24 1.61 24.29
N TYR A 168 -5.46 1.47 24.80
CA TYR A 168 -6.15 2.44 25.66
C TYR A 168 -6.66 1.86 26.96
#